data_510769c07fcd71a3c3fc10b5971f1a50
#
_entry.id   510769c07fcd71a3c3fc10b5971f1a50
#
_cell.length_a   1.000
_cell.length_b   1.000
_cell.length_c   1.000
_cell.angle_alpha   90.00
_cell.angle_beta   90.00
_cell.angle_gamma   90.00
#
_symmetry.space_group_name_H-M   'P 1'
#
loop_
_entity.id
_entity.type
_entity.pdbx_description
1 polymer ?
#
loop_
_entity_poly.entity_id
_entity_poly.type
_entity_poly.pdbx_seq_one_letter_code
_entity_poly.pdbx_strand_id
1 'polypeptide(L)'
;MTLPHGTARFYQGLNQIVIRQKYRLFAVGFRTLWPLKGLISLSPEGDALAVLCRKLTPWSSALLTGIWFVLVAVGTVGALIALFVEGQMAALGGVVLAFGIVGLGLVFLVSGAITVVFAYRLENARLMTVYQELREVLEGARLSS
;
A
#
# COMPACT_ATOMS: atom_id res chain seq x y z
N MET A 1 4.99 -16.05 17.28
CA MET A 1 3.86 -15.69 18.16
C MET A 1 2.66 -15.34 17.29
N THR A 2 1.55 -15.99 17.52
CA THR A 2 0.30 -15.75 16.79
C THR A 2 -0.60 -14.84 17.62
N LEU A 3 -1.01 -13.70 17.02
CA LEU A 3 -1.97 -12.76 17.60
C LEU A 3 -3.33 -12.96 16.94
N PRO A 4 -4.45 -12.48 17.54
CA PRO A 4 -5.80 -12.62 16.97
C PRO A 4 -5.89 -12.08 15.54
N HIS A 5 -5.28 -10.95 15.24
CA HIS A 5 -5.32 -10.28 13.94
C HIS A 5 -4.00 -10.33 13.15
N GLY A 6 -2.96 -10.97 13.69
CA GLY A 6 -1.67 -10.99 13.03
C GLY A 6 -0.68 -12.03 13.55
N THR A 7 0.54 -11.94 13.06
CA THR A 7 1.68 -12.74 13.52
C THR A 7 2.86 -11.84 13.81
N ALA A 8 3.56 -12.08 14.92
CA ALA A 8 4.81 -11.43 15.26
C ALA A 8 5.95 -12.47 15.18
N ARG A 9 7.03 -12.14 14.47
CA ARG A 9 8.25 -12.96 14.41
C ARG A 9 9.41 -12.19 15.03
N PHE A 10 10.05 -12.82 15.99
CA PHE A 10 11.22 -12.27 16.67
C PHE A 10 12.50 -12.69 15.94
N TYR A 11 13.36 -11.71 15.66
CA TYR A 11 14.71 -11.93 15.11
C TYR A 11 15.73 -11.61 16.19
N GLN A 12 16.18 -12.63 16.93
CA GLN A 12 17.07 -12.48 18.08
C GLN A 12 18.43 -11.81 17.76
N GLY A 13 18.93 -11.96 16.54
CA GLY A 13 20.22 -11.36 16.16
C GLY A 13 20.19 -9.86 15.85
N LEU A 14 19.00 -9.28 15.67
CA LEU A 14 18.82 -7.88 15.25
C LEU A 14 17.97 -7.06 16.23
N ASN A 15 17.57 -7.63 17.37
CA ASN A 15 16.62 -7.00 18.29
C ASN A 15 15.37 -6.42 17.58
N GLN A 16 14.87 -7.14 16.59
CA GLN A 16 13.77 -6.70 15.73
C GLN A 16 12.59 -7.67 15.79
N ILE A 17 11.40 -7.10 15.80
CA ILE A 17 10.14 -7.85 15.71
C ILE A 17 9.46 -7.45 14.41
N VAL A 18 9.19 -8.42 13.54
CA VAL A 18 8.43 -8.20 12.31
C VAL A 18 6.97 -8.60 12.55
N ILE A 19 6.08 -7.63 12.42
CA ILE A 19 4.65 -7.82 12.54
C ILE A 19 4.03 -7.98 11.16
N ARG A 20 3.20 -9.01 10.98
CA ARG A 20 2.41 -9.24 9.76
C ARG A 20 0.96 -9.43 10.13
N GLN A 21 0.07 -8.90 9.31
CA GLN A 21 -1.37 -9.11 9.46
C GLN A 21 -1.77 -10.52 9.01
N LYS A 22 -2.83 -11.05 9.63
CA LYS A 22 -3.44 -12.31 9.22
C LYS A 22 -4.55 -12.03 8.20
N TYR A 23 -4.36 -12.50 6.97
CA TYR A 23 -5.35 -12.32 5.93
C TYR A 23 -6.43 -13.40 6.03
N ARG A 24 -7.71 -12.99 6.04
CA ARG A 24 -8.83 -13.92 5.86
C ARG A 24 -9.08 -14.11 4.36
N LEU A 25 -9.29 -15.36 3.92
CA LEU A 25 -9.43 -15.78 2.52
C LEU A 25 -10.45 -14.97 1.69
N PHE A 26 -11.50 -14.43 2.30
CA PHE A 26 -12.56 -13.68 1.61
C PHE A 26 -12.25 -12.21 1.29
N ALA A 27 -11.09 -11.71 1.66
CA ALA A 27 -10.74 -10.30 1.48
C ALA A 27 -9.53 -10.10 0.53
N VAL A 28 -9.18 -11.13 -0.22
CA VAL A 28 -7.92 -11.22 -0.98
C VAL A 28 -7.85 -10.23 -2.16
N GLY A 29 -8.96 -9.87 -2.80
CA GLY A 29 -8.93 -9.09 -4.04
C GLY A 29 -8.34 -7.67 -3.92
N PHE A 30 -8.67 -6.92 -2.87
CA PHE A 30 -8.19 -5.54 -2.69
C PHE A 30 -7.01 -5.40 -1.71
N ARG A 31 -6.76 -6.40 -0.87
CA ARG A 31 -5.80 -6.34 0.23
C ARG A 31 -4.38 -6.75 -0.14
N THR A 32 -4.22 -7.51 -1.21
CA THR A 32 -2.91 -7.97 -1.69
C THR A 32 -2.12 -6.90 -2.43
N LEU A 33 -2.79 -5.81 -2.86
CA LEU A 33 -2.14 -4.72 -3.58
C LEU A 33 -1.14 -3.93 -2.72
N TRP A 34 -1.35 -3.84 -1.40
CA TRP A 34 -0.51 -3.02 -0.52
C TRP A 34 -0.28 -3.63 0.87
N PRO A 35 0.34 -4.83 1.00
CA PRO A 35 0.57 -5.45 2.30
C PRO A 35 1.66 -4.68 3.07
N LEU A 36 1.26 -3.93 4.10
CA LEU A 36 2.19 -3.25 4.99
C LEU A 36 2.78 -4.23 6.00
N LYS A 37 4.09 -4.11 6.22
CA LYS A 37 4.82 -4.83 7.28
C LYS A 37 5.25 -3.82 8.34
N GLY A 38 5.03 -4.12 9.61
CA GLY A 38 5.57 -3.37 10.72
C GLY A 38 6.93 -3.95 11.13
N LEU A 39 7.94 -3.10 11.23
CA LEU A 39 9.24 -3.43 11.77
C LEU A 39 9.39 -2.68 13.10
N ILE A 40 9.49 -3.44 14.19
CA ILE A 40 9.72 -2.89 15.52
C ILE A 40 11.17 -3.15 15.86
N SER A 41 11.96 -2.12 16.03
CA SER A 41 13.32 -2.23 16.58
C SER A 41 13.28 -1.89 18.06
N LEU A 42 13.88 -2.78 18.85
CA LEU A 42 14.05 -2.64 20.29
C LEU A 42 15.44 -2.05 20.52
N SER A 43 15.53 -0.83 21.01
CA SER A 43 16.78 -0.20 21.39
C SER A 43 16.82 -0.04 22.92
N PRO A 44 17.85 -0.54 23.60
CA PRO A 44 18.04 -0.27 25.01
C PRO A 44 18.46 1.20 25.18
N GLU A 45 17.61 2.00 25.78
CA GLU A 45 17.87 3.41 26.07
C GLU A 45 17.79 3.62 27.59
N GLY A 46 18.94 3.41 28.28
CA GLY A 46 19.00 3.41 29.73
C GLY A 46 18.19 2.28 30.36
N ASP A 47 17.36 2.60 31.38
CA ASP A 47 16.43 1.64 32.01
C ASP A 47 15.12 1.42 31.24
N ALA A 48 14.91 2.14 30.13
CA ALA A 48 13.72 2.04 29.30
C ALA A 48 14.03 1.39 27.95
N LEU A 49 13.08 0.59 27.45
CA LEU A 49 13.13 -0.02 26.12
C LEU A 49 12.47 0.92 25.12
N ALA A 50 13.25 1.59 24.29
CA ALA A 50 12.70 2.41 23.22
C ALA A 50 12.19 1.49 22.07
N VAL A 51 10.90 1.61 21.75
CA VAL A 51 10.23 0.84 20.71
C VAL A 51 10.01 1.73 19.49
N LEU A 52 10.81 1.57 18.46
CA LEU A 52 10.66 2.26 17.20
C LEU A 52 9.87 1.39 16.20
N CYS A 53 8.65 1.78 15.88
CA CYS A 53 7.83 1.10 14.89
C CYS A 53 8.01 1.75 13.50
N ARG A 54 8.64 1.04 12.57
CA ARG A 54 8.80 1.46 11.18
C ARG A 54 7.89 0.67 10.26
N LYS A 55 7.11 1.37 9.45
CA LYS A 55 6.26 0.77 8.42
C LYS A 55 7.08 0.52 7.16
N LEU A 56 7.04 -0.70 6.66
CA LEU A 56 7.70 -1.09 5.42
C LEU A 56 6.66 -1.42 4.37
N THR A 57 6.71 -0.69 3.26
CA THR A 57 5.90 -0.98 2.07
C THR A 57 6.67 -1.97 1.19
N PRO A 58 6.05 -3.06 0.73
CA PRO A 58 6.72 -4.00 -0.16
C PRO A 58 6.98 -3.35 -1.53
N TRP A 59 8.21 -3.53 -2.02
CA TRP A 59 8.66 -3.00 -3.30
C TRP A 59 7.79 -3.43 -4.49
N SER A 60 7.29 -4.66 -4.44
CA SER A 60 6.42 -5.24 -5.48
C SER A 60 5.13 -4.44 -5.68
N SER A 61 4.50 -3.98 -4.60
CA SER A 61 3.26 -3.19 -4.70
C SER A 61 3.51 -1.80 -5.24
N ALA A 62 4.63 -1.16 -4.85
CA ALA A 62 5.02 0.14 -5.38
C ALA A 62 5.33 0.06 -6.88
N LEU A 63 6.05 -0.99 -7.31
CA LEU A 63 6.35 -1.24 -8.72
C LEU A 63 5.08 -1.49 -9.54
N LEU A 64 4.19 -2.36 -9.06
CA LEU A 64 2.94 -2.68 -9.78
C LEU A 64 2.07 -1.42 -9.96
N THR A 65 1.96 -0.61 -8.91
CA THR A 65 1.23 0.65 -8.97
C THR A 65 1.90 1.65 -9.92
N GLY A 66 3.21 1.76 -9.87
CA GLY A 66 3.98 2.61 -10.78
C GLY A 66 3.80 2.20 -12.24
N ILE A 67 3.88 0.90 -12.55
CA ILE A 67 3.64 0.35 -13.89
C ILE A 67 2.22 0.67 -14.35
N TRP A 68 1.22 0.52 -13.48
CA TRP A 68 -0.16 0.87 -13.81
C TRP A 68 -0.29 2.34 -14.23
N PHE A 69 0.24 3.28 -13.44
CA PHE A 69 0.17 4.70 -13.76
C PHE A 69 0.90 5.04 -15.06
N VAL A 70 2.07 4.45 -15.31
CA VAL A 70 2.83 4.62 -16.54
C VAL A 70 2.05 4.09 -17.74
N LEU A 71 1.45 2.90 -17.66
CA LEU A 71 0.65 2.33 -18.75
C LEU A 71 -0.55 3.21 -19.10
N VAL A 72 -1.28 3.70 -18.10
CA VAL A 72 -2.41 4.61 -18.33
C VAL A 72 -1.95 5.92 -18.97
N ALA A 73 -0.88 6.52 -18.49
CA ALA A 73 -0.35 7.75 -19.05
C ALA A 73 0.15 7.58 -20.50
N VAL A 74 0.96 6.55 -20.74
CA VAL A 74 1.48 6.24 -22.08
C VAL A 74 0.35 5.89 -23.05
N GLY A 75 -0.62 5.09 -22.61
CA GLY A 75 -1.80 4.75 -23.40
C GLY A 75 -2.63 5.98 -23.80
N THR A 76 -2.85 6.89 -22.84
CA THR A 76 -3.59 8.15 -23.11
C THR A 76 -2.84 9.03 -24.11
N VAL A 77 -1.53 9.24 -23.90
CA VAL A 77 -0.71 10.05 -24.80
C VAL A 77 -0.59 9.40 -26.17
N GLY A 78 -0.38 8.07 -26.23
CA GLY A 78 -0.30 7.33 -27.49
C GLY A 78 -1.58 7.41 -28.31
N ALA A 79 -2.75 7.29 -27.66
CA ALA A 79 -4.03 7.46 -28.33
C ALA A 79 -4.25 8.88 -28.87
N LEU A 80 -3.80 9.90 -28.15
CA LEU A 80 -3.85 11.29 -28.64
C LEU A 80 -2.92 11.52 -29.84
N ILE A 81 -1.71 10.97 -29.82
CA ILE A 81 -0.75 11.06 -30.94
C ILE A 81 -1.34 10.35 -32.15
N ALA A 82 -1.92 9.17 -32.01
CA ALA A 82 -2.56 8.44 -33.10
C ALA A 82 -3.66 9.25 -33.78
N LEU A 83 -4.55 9.87 -32.98
CA LEU A 83 -5.59 10.78 -33.49
C LEU A 83 -5.01 11.97 -34.26
N PHE A 84 -3.90 12.49 -33.80
CA PHE A 84 -3.25 13.65 -34.45
C PHE A 84 -2.61 13.25 -35.78
N VAL A 85 -1.89 12.12 -35.82
CA VAL A 85 -1.22 11.58 -36.99
C VAL A 85 -2.21 11.18 -38.09
N GLU A 86 -3.34 10.58 -37.71
CA GLU A 86 -4.39 10.20 -38.64
C GLU A 86 -5.19 11.39 -39.24
N GLY A 87 -4.89 12.63 -38.83
CA GLY A 87 -5.56 13.84 -39.31
C GLY A 87 -7.03 13.98 -38.85
N GLN A 88 -7.48 13.13 -37.96
CA GLN A 88 -8.88 13.13 -37.45
C GLN A 88 -9.18 14.37 -36.58
N MET A 89 -8.15 15.03 -36.07
CA MET A 89 -8.32 16.27 -35.26
C MET A 89 -8.91 17.45 -36.05
N ALA A 90 -8.84 17.44 -37.38
CA ALA A 90 -9.42 18.51 -38.23
C ALA A 90 -10.97 18.46 -38.25
N ALA A 91 -11.58 17.35 -37.88
CA ALA A 91 -13.02 17.18 -37.79
C ALA A 91 -13.52 17.42 -36.35
N LEU A 92 -14.72 18.01 -36.21
CA LEU A 92 -15.34 18.22 -34.90
C LEU A 92 -15.43 16.93 -34.08
N GLY A 93 -15.64 15.78 -34.73
CA GLY A 93 -15.66 14.46 -34.12
C GLY A 93 -14.31 14.05 -33.50
N GLY A 94 -13.17 14.43 -34.11
CA GLY A 94 -11.84 14.16 -33.59
C GLY A 94 -11.55 14.93 -32.31
N VAL A 95 -12.01 16.18 -32.21
CA VAL A 95 -11.87 16.99 -30.99
C VAL A 95 -12.67 16.40 -29.83
N VAL A 96 -13.92 15.99 -30.08
CA VAL A 96 -14.76 15.33 -29.06
C VAL A 96 -14.11 14.03 -28.58
N LEU A 97 -13.56 13.25 -29.50
CA LEU A 97 -12.87 11.99 -29.18
C LEU A 97 -11.60 12.22 -28.36
N ALA A 98 -10.83 13.26 -28.67
CA ALA A 98 -9.65 13.65 -27.88
C ALA A 98 -10.00 14.03 -26.45
N PHE A 99 -11.06 14.83 -26.24
CA PHE A 99 -11.55 15.15 -24.91
C PHE A 99 -12.04 13.89 -24.17
N GLY A 100 -12.69 12.96 -24.87
CA GLY A 100 -13.09 11.67 -24.30
C GLY A 100 -11.90 10.83 -23.82
N ILE A 101 -10.83 10.75 -24.62
CA ILE A 101 -9.60 10.01 -24.26
C ILE A 101 -8.93 10.65 -23.05
N VAL A 102 -8.77 11.96 -23.03
CA VAL A 102 -8.18 12.69 -21.88
C VAL A 102 -9.03 12.51 -20.64
N GLY A 103 -10.36 12.66 -20.76
CA GLY A 103 -11.28 12.49 -19.66
C GLY A 103 -11.22 11.08 -19.09
N LEU A 104 -11.20 10.06 -19.93
CA LEU A 104 -11.09 8.66 -19.52
C LEU A 104 -9.73 8.39 -18.83
N GLY A 105 -8.64 8.87 -19.41
CA GLY A 105 -7.31 8.76 -18.81
C GLY A 105 -7.25 9.39 -17.40
N LEU A 106 -7.80 10.59 -17.25
CA LEU A 106 -7.89 11.26 -15.95
C LEU A 106 -8.72 10.47 -14.94
N VAL A 107 -9.87 9.94 -15.36
CA VAL A 107 -10.72 9.10 -14.47
C VAL A 107 -9.94 7.87 -13.99
N PHE A 108 -9.19 7.19 -14.87
CA PHE A 108 -8.36 6.05 -14.48
C PHE A 108 -7.24 6.45 -13.53
N LEU A 109 -6.56 7.56 -13.77
CA LEU A 109 -5.49 8.05 -12.88
C LEU A 109 -6.03 8.42 -11.49
N VAL A 110 -7.12 9.16 -11.44
CA VAL A 110 -7.74 9.59 -10.19
C VAL A 110 -8.29 8.39 -9.41
N SER A 111 -9.00 7.46 -10.05
CA SER A 111 -9.50 6.26 -9.41
C SER A 111 -8.39 5.37 -8.88
N GLY A 112 -7.29 5.23 -9.64
CA GLY A 112 -6.09 4.52 -9.19
C GLY A 112 -5.48 5.17 -7.95
N ALA A 113 -5.33 6.50 -7.93
CA ALA A 113 -4.81 7.23 -6.78
C ALA A 113 -5.70 7.07 -5.53
N ILE A 114 -7.03 7.20 -5.69
CA ILE A 114 -7.98 7.00 -4.59
C ILE A 114 -7.88 5.57 -4.05
N THR A 115 -7.81 4.57 -4.92
CA THR A 115 -7.69 3.16 -4.52
C THR A 115 -6.42 2.91 -3.72
N VAL A 116 -5.27 3.45 -4.15
CA VAL A 116 -3.99 3.34 -3.43
C VAL A 116 -4.07 3.99 -2.06
N VAL A 117 -4.59 5.22 -1.96
CA VAL A 117 -4.72 5.94 -0.68
C VAL A 117 -5.65 5.19 0.27
N PHE A 118 -6.77 4.69 -0.25
CA PHE A 118 -7.74 3.95 0.56
C PHE A 118 -7.18 2.62 1.06
N ALA A 119 -6.53 1.85 0.17
CA ALA A 119 -5.85 0.61 0.54
C ALA A 119 -4.77 0.86 1.60
N TYR A 120 -3.95 1.90 1.43
CA TYR A 120 -2.93 2.29 2.40
C TYR A 120 -3.53 2.64 3.76
N ARG A 121 -4.61 3.42 3.81
CA ARG A 121 -5.28 3.80 5.07
C ARG A 121 -5.85 2.58 5.81
N LEU A 122 -6.52 1.69 5.08
CA LEU A 122 -7.06 0.45 5.65
C LEU A 122 -5.98 -0.45 6.22
N GLU A 123 -4.90 -0.66 5.46
CA GLU A 123 -3.77 -1.49 5.90
C GLU A 123 -3.04 -0.87 7.10
N ASN A 124 -2.90 0.46 7.10
CA ASN A 124 -2.30 1.17 8.22
C ASN A 124 -3.12 1.02 9.51
N ALA A 125 -4.44 1.18 9.44
CA ALA A 125 -5.32 1.04 10.60
C ALA A 125 -5.21 -0.37 11.21
N ARG A 126 -5.14 -1.41 10.36
CA ARG A 126 -5.00 -2.80 10.81
C ARG A 126 -3.63 -3.12 11.37
N LEU A 127 -2.58 -2.58 10.78
CA LEU A 127 -1.24 -2.76 11.31
C LEU A 127 -1.13 -2.16 12.72
N MET A 128 -1.78 -1.02 12.95
CA MET A 128 -1.84 -0.40 14.28
C MET A 128 -2.62 -1.26 15.29
N THR A 129 -3.68 -1.95 14.87
CA THR A 129 -4.40 -2.89 15.73
C THR A 129 -3.50 -4.06 16.16
N VAL A 130 -2.77 -4.65 15.22
CA VAL A 130 -1.81 -5.73 15.53
C VAL A 130 -0.69 -5.24 16.45
N TYR A 131 -0.24 -4.01 16.26
CA TYR A 131 0.76 -3.39 17.14
C TYR A 131 0.24 -3.21 18.56
N GLN A 132 -1.00 -2.75 18.74
CA GLN A 132 -1.63 -2.59 20.05
C GLN A 132 -1.80 -3.94 20.76
N GLU A 133 -2.26 -4.97 20.06
CA GLU A 133 -2.37 -6.33 20.59
C GLU A 133 -1.01 -6.88 21.07
N LEU A 134 0.04 -6.66 20.28
CA LEU A 134 1.39 -7.06 20.68
C LEU A 134 1.86 -6.31 21.94
N ARG A 135 1.60 -5.01 22.00
CA ARG A 135 1.95 -4.18 23.14
C ARG A 135 1.24 -4.65 24.42
N GLU A 136 -0.06 -4.92 24.36
CA GLU A 136 -0.84 -5.45 25.50
C GLU A 136 -0.28 -6.78 26.00
N VAL A 137 0.09 -7.69 25.09
CA VAL A 137 0.70 -8.98 25.46
C VAL A 137 2.05 -8.79 26.13
N LEU A 138 2.89 -7.87 25.63
CA LEU A 138 4.20 -7.60 26.22
C LEU A 138 4.10 -6.90 27.58
N GLU A 139 3.16 -5.97 27.74
CA GLU A 139 2.89 -5.32 29.03
C GLU A 139 2.32 -6.31 30.05
N GLY A 140 1.40 -7.20 29.64
CA GLY A 140 0.87 -8.25 30.49
C GLY A 140 1.94 -9.25 30.94
N ALA A 141 2.88 -9.64 30.08
CA ALA A 141 4.00 -10.49 30.43
C ALA A 141 4.97 -9.82 31.42
N ARG A 142 5.15 -8.48 31.31
CA ARG A 142 5.99 -7.72 32.25
C ARG A 142 5.39 -7.62 33.63
N LEU A 143 4.06 -7.54 33.77
CA LEU A 143 3.36 -7.46 35.04
C LEU A 143 3.26 -8.83 35.77
N SER A 144 3.42 -9.94 35.02
CA SER A 144 3.38 -11.31 35.56
C SER A 144 4.75 -11.87 35.95
N SER A 145 5.81 -11.15 35.68
CA SER A 145 7.20 -11.48 36.06
C SER A 145 7.62 -10.68 37.29
#